data_4f4c34beb85d84991897d394474fe3a3
#
_entry.id   4f4c34beb85d84991897d394474fe3a3
#
_cell.length_a   1.000
_cell.length_b   1.000
_cell.length_c   1.000
_cell.angle_alpha   90.00
_cell.angle_beta   90.00
_cell.angle_gamma   90.00
#
_symmetry.space_group_name_H-M   'P 1'
#
loop_
_entity.id
_entity.type
_entity.pdbx_description
1 polymer ?
#
loop_
_entity_poly.entity_id
_entity_poly.type
_entity_poly.pdbx_seq_one_letter_code
_entity_poly.pdbx_strand_id
1 'polypeptide(L)'
;MTTRAETVRRAERHELTYGGRRRRFLLLRPEPGPRERPAPLVVDLHPSGLGPAAQLRGSGLGELAAHGYAVAAPQGALPYQGGWAWSLPGVPLAGEERIRDEAAGVDDVAFLAALLDTLDGMLPLDPARRHLSGFSGGARLASHAAVAFGDRLASVACVGGVRRPGGPGDAAPPLLAVHGLRDATNPYRGAADPRWDEPVPDAVARWAGAAGCAAEPVRTESAPGVTEFRHRDAAGREPVRLVAVASLGHAWPGTPDPLLGGHADGSGSDAYDASAAVRGFFGEFGGARAA
;
A
#
# COMPACT_ATOMS: atom_id res chain seq x y z
N MET A 1 -5.89 -7.32 24.71
CA MET A 1 -5.59 -6.90 23.32
C MET A 1 -5.08 -8.11 22.56
N THR A 2 -5.65 -8.40 21.39
CA THR A 2 -5.19 -9.50 20.50
C THR A 2 -3.84 -9.09 19.92
N THR A 3 -2.86 -9.98 19.93
CA THR A 3 -1.55 -9.71 19.31
C THR A 3 -1.63 -9.74 17.78
N ARG A 4 -0.71 -9.07 17.06
CA ARG A 4 -0.64 -9.15 15.60
C ARG A 4 -0.48 -10.60 15.09
N ALA A 5 0.25 -11.44 15.82
CA ALA A 5 0.38 -12.85 15.49
C ALA A 5 -0.94 -13.63 15.64
N GLU A 6 -1.74 -13.33 16.65
CA GLU A 6 -3.09 -13.89 16.81
C GLU A 6 -4.03 -13.42 15.73
N THR A 7 -3.98 -12.14 15.36
CA THR A 7 -4.74 -11.60 14.24
C THR A 7 -4.46 -12.36 12.94
N VAL A 8 -3.19 -12.62 12.62
CA VAL A 8 -2.82 -13.40 11.42
C VAL A 8 -3.32 -14.86 11.51
N ARG A 9 -3.31 -15.49 12.70
CA ARG A 9 -3.83 -16.86 12.86
C ARG A 9 -5.34 -16.95 12.63
N ARG A 10 -6.09 -15.88 12.89
CA ARG A 10 -7.56 -15.80 12.66
C ARG A 10 -7.91 -15.56 11.19
N ALA A 11 -6.95 -15.17 10.35
CA ALA A 11 -7.21 -14.90 8.94
C ALA A 11 -7.62 -16.19 8.19
N GLU A 12 -8.74 -16.12 7.50
CA GLU A 12 -9.21 -17.17 6.59
C GLU A 12 -8.30 -17.26 5.36
N ARG A 13 -8.06 -18.48 4.88
CA ARG A 13 -7.31 -18.71 3.63
C ARG A 13 -8.27 -18.95 2.50
N HIS A 14 -8.16 -18.15 1.47
CA HIS A 14 -8.98 -18.24 0.28
C HIS A 14 -8.12 -18.37 -0.97
N GLU A 15 -8.74 -18.93 -2.02
CA GLU A 15 -8.16 -19.03 -3.36
C GLU A 15 -9.19 -18.54 -4.38
N LEU A 16 -8.70 -17.92 -5.45
CA LEU A 16 -9.47 -17.67 -6.66
C LEU A 16 -8.64 -18.04 -7.89
N THR A 17 -9.28 -18.39 -8.98
CA THR A 17 -8.60 -18.63 -10.24
C THR A 17 -8.59 -17.34 -11.07
N TYR A 18 -7.41 -16.86 -11.45
CA TYR A 18 -7.24 -15.71 -12.34
C TYR A 18 -6.10 -15.95 -13.33
N GLY A 19 -6.35 -15.69 -14.63
CA GLY A 19 -5.37 -15.93 -15.69
C GLY A 19 -4.87 -17.38 -15.76
N GLY A 20 -5.75 -18.37 -15.48
CA GLY A 20 -5.39 -19.77 -15.44
C GLY A 20 -4.54 -20.20 -14.23
N ARG A 21 -4.29 -19.31 -13.29
CA ARG A 21 -3.47 -19.57 -12.09
C ARG A 21 -4.32 -19.52 -10.82
N ARG A 22 -4.02 -20.38 -9.85
CA ARG A 22 -4.58 -20.27 -8.49
C ARG A 22 -3.88 -19.14 -7.76
N ARG A 23 -4.66 -18.14 -7.32
CA ARG A 23 -4.21 -16.98 -6.57
C ARG A 23 -4.75 -17.08 -5.14
N ARG A 24 -3.89 -16.86 -4.18
CA ARG A 24 -4.21 -17.01 -2.76
C ARG A 24 -4.34 -15.65 -2.09
N PHE A 25 -5.20 -15.57 -1.06
CA PHE A 25 -5.26 -14.42 -0.19
C PHE A 25 -5.69 -14.82 1.23
N LEU A 26 -5.28 -14.01 2.19
CA LEU A 26 -5.79 -14.04 3.56
C LEU A 26 -6.92 -13.03 3.69
N LEU A 27 -7.97 -13.38 4.42
CA LEU A 27 -9.11 -12.52 4.68
C LEU A 27 -9.41 -12.48 6.18
N LEU A 28 -9.43 -11.28 6.74
CA LEU A 28 -9.99 -11.00 8.05
C LEU A 28 -11.36 -10.35 7.85
N ARG A 29 -12.40 -11.03 8.31
CA ARG A 29 -13.76 -10.49 8.28
C ARG A 29 -13.92 -9.37 9.30
N PRO A 30 -14.75 -8.36 9.02
CA PRO A 30 -15.08 -7.34 10.01
C PRO A 30 -15.72 -7.99 11.24
N GLU A 31 -15.30 -7.60 12.43
CA GLU A 31 -16.04 -7.98 13.65
C GLU A 31 -17.42 -7.29 13.63
N PRO A 32 -18.46 -7.97 14.10
CA PRO A 32 -19.82 -7.41 14.11
C PRO A 32 -19.87 -6.07 14.85
N GLY A 33 -20.36 -5.06 14.18
CA GLY A 33 -20.62 -3.76 14.76
C GLY A 33 -22.08 -3.60 15.23
N PRO A 34 -22.40 -2.53 15.96
CA PRO A 34 -23.76 -2.28 16.48
C PRO A 34 -24.80 -1.95 15.38
N ARG A 35 -24.38 -1.83 14.13
CA ARG A 35 -25.24 -1.56 12.96
C ARG A 35 -24.81 -2.42 11.79
N GLU A 36 -25.73 -3.06 11.12
CA GLU A 36 -25.54 -3.75 9.84
C GLU A 36 -25.27 -2.73 8.72
N ARG A 37 -24.05 -2.28 8.61
CA ARG A 37 -23.61 -1.40 7.52
C ARG A 37 -22.60 -2.15 6.65
N PRO A 38 -22.58 -1.89 5.33
CA PRO A 38 -21.51 -2.39 4.49
C PRO A 38 -20.13 -1.99 5.04
N ALA A 39 -19.21 -2.96 5.09
CA ALA A 39 -17.90 -2.79 5.71
C ALA A 39 -16.94 -2.05 4.78
N PRO A 40 -16.09 -1.16 5.28
CA PRO A 40 -14.94 -0.70 4.51
C PRO A 40 -13.96 -1.85 4.24
N LEU A 41 -13.21 -1.75 3.15
CA LEU A 41 -12.22 -2.74 2.73
C LEU A 41 -10.82 -2.15 2.73
N VAL A 42 -9.86 -2.89 3.27
CA VAL A 42 -8.43 -2.65 3.06
C VAL A 42 -7.83 -3.86 2.34
N VAL A 43 -7.12 -3.62 1.24
CA VAL A 43 -6.25 -4.62 0.60
C VAL A 43 -4.81 -4.25 0.91
N ASP A 44 -4.08 -5.14 1.61
CA ASP A 44 -2.74 -4.89 2.14
C ASP A 44 -1.69 -5.76 1.43
N LEU A 45 -0.79 -5.12 0.65
CA LEU A 45 0.09 -5.75 -0.34
C LEU A 45 1.51 -5.93 0.21
N HIS A 46 1.99 -7.19 0.21
CA HIS A 46 3.29 -7.55 0.77
C HIS A 46 4.48 -7.06 -0.08
N PRO A 47 5.66 -6.83 0.52
CA PRO A 47 6.90 -6.54 -0.21
C PRO A 47 7.40 -7.77 -0.96
N SER A 48 8.25 -7.57 -1.95
CA SER A 48 8.95 -8.66 -2.65
C SER A 48 9.79 -9.50 -1.67
N GLY A 49 9.77 -10.82 -1.85
CA GLY A 49 10.48 -11.78 -0.99
C GLY A 49 9.69 -12.22 0.24
N LEU A 50 8.54 -11.64 0.51
CA LEU A 50 7.67 -12.04 1.63
C LEU A 50 6.30 -12.52 1.12
N GLY A 51 5.32 -12.56 2.00
CA GLY A 51 3.96 -13.00 1.68
C GLY A 51 2.92 -12.34 2.60
N PRO A 52 1.63 -12.67 2.39
CA PRO A 52 0.51 -11.97 3.05
C PRO A 52 0.54 -12.03 4.58
N ALA A 53 0.96 -13.15 5.16
CA ALA A 53 1.04 -13.29 6.62
C ALA A 53 2.11 -12.38 7.25
N ALA A 54 3.26 -12.21 6.58
CA ALA A 54 4.31 -11.30 7.02
C ALA A 54 3.84 -9.85 6.91
N GLN A 55 3.16 -9.49 5.82
CA GLN A 55 2.59 -8.16 5.63
C GLN A 55 1.61 -7.81 6.74
N LEU A 56 0.58 -8.63 6.97
CA LEU A 56 -0.42 -8.37 8.02
C LEU A 56 0.20 -8.24 9.41
N ARG A 57 1.23 -9.05 9.71
CA ARG A 57 1.94 -8.99 10.99
C ARG A 57 2.76 -7.71 11.12
N GLY A 58 3.48 -7.33 10.07
CA GLY A 58 4.35 -6.15 10.07
C GLY A 58 3.57 -4.84 9.98
N SER A 59 2.62 -4.72 9.06
CA SER A 59 1.80 -3.51 8.93
C SER A 59 0.84 -3.29 10.12
N GLY A 60 0.39 -4.37 10.77
CA GLY A 60 -0.63 -4.32 11.80
C GLY A 60 -2.01 -3.87 11.30
N LEU A 61 -2.22 -3.75 9.98
CA LEU A 61 -3.50 -3.31 9.42
C LEU A 61 -4.62 -4.35 9.61
N GLY A 62 -4.27 -5.62 9.86
CA GLY A 62 -5.23 -6.64 10.25
C GLY A 62 -6.04 -6.30 11.51
N GLU A 63 -5.52 -5.41 12.39
CA GLU A 63 -6.23 -4.92 13.57
C GLU A 63 -7.48 -4.10 13.21
N LEU A 64 -7.57 -3.58 11.98
CA LEU A 64 -8.76 -2.87 11.48
C LEU A 64 -10.02 -3.76 11.43
N ALA A 65 -9.87 -5.10 11.41
CA ALA A 65 -11.00 -6.01 11.47
C ALA A 65 -11.82 -5.84 12.77
N ALA A 66 -11.15 -5.56 13.89
CA ALA A 66 -11.81 -5.24 15.16
C ALA A 66 -12.53 -3.87 15.14
N HIS A 67 -12.25 -3.05 14.14
CA HIS A 67 -12.90 -1.75 13.89
C HIS A 67 -13.91 -1.81 12.74
N GLY A 68 -14.35 -3.01 12.37
CA GLY A 68 -15.41 -3.22 11.37
C GLY A 68 -14.95 -3.17 9.91
N TYR A 69 -13.64 -3.20 9.64
CA TYR A 69 -13.11 -3.31 8.27
C TYR A 69 -12.97 -4.78 7.85
N ALA A 70 -13.23 -5.07 6.60
CA ALA A 70 -12.69 -6.26 5.96
C ALA A 70 -11.22 -5.99 5.58
N VAL A 71 -10.30 -6.94 5.87
CA VAL A 71 -8.90 -6.79 5.49
C VAL A 71 -8.47 -8.00 4.67
N ALA A 72 -8.09 -7.77 3.41
CA ALA A 72 -7.59 -8.80 2.50
C ALA A 72 -6.10 -8.61 2.25
N ALA A 73 -5.31 -9.67 2.37
CA ALA A 73 -3.90 -9.67 2.02
C ALA A 73 -3.64 -10.74 0.95
N PRO A 74 -3.54 -10.35 -0.33
CA PRO A 74 -3.27 -11.28 -1.42
C PRO A 74 -1.79 -11.64 -1.52
N GLN A 75 -1.52 -12.77 -2.20
CA GLN A 75 -0.18 -13.26 -2.51
C GLN A 75 0.19 -12.94 -3.94
N GLY A 76 1.41 -12.44 -4.15
CA GLY A 76 2.00 -12.25 -5.47
C GLY A 76 2.08 -13.56 -6.27
N ALA A 77 2.10 -13.47 -7.59
CA ALA A 77 2.14 -14.64 -8.46
C ALA A 77 3.53 -15.26 -8.62
N LEU A 78 4.57 -14.48 -8.42
CA LEU A 78 5.93 -14.84 -8.80
C LEU A 78 6.73 -15.32 -7.58
N PRO A 79 7.27 -16.55 -7.55
CA PRO A 79 8.21 -16.96 -6.51
C PRO A 79 9.45 -16.09 -6.53
N TYR A 80 9.87 -15.58 -5.37
CA TYR A 80 11.01 -14.68 -5.26
C TYR A 80 11.64 -14.75 -3.85
N GLN A 81 12.94 -15.01 -3.75
CA GLN A 81 13.73 -14.99 -2.50
C GLN A 81 13.07 -15.70 -1.30
N GLY A 82 12.52 -16.90 -1.54
CA GLY A 82 11.84 -17.67 -0.49
C GLY A 82 10.40 -17.22 -0.17
N GLY A 83 9.92 -16.18 -0.80
CA GLY A 83 8.55 -15.66 -0.75
C GLY A 83 8.00 -15.39 -2.13
N TRP A 84 7.32 -14.25 -2.32
CA TRP A 84 6.58 -13.91 -3.52
C TRP A 84 6.87 -12.47 -3.97
N ALA A 85 6.71 -12.22 -5.26
CA ALA A 85 6.77 -10.88 -5.86
C ALA A 85 5.58 -10.63 -6.78
N TRP A 86 5.41 -9.35 -7.14
CA TRP A 86 4.36 -8.86 -8.02
C TRP A 86 4.89 -8.62 -9.42
N SER A 87 4.10 -8.92 -10.43
CA SER A 87 4.33 -8.47 -11.81
C SER A 87 3.77 -7.06 -11.97
N LEU A 88 4.63 -6.15 -12.40
CA LEU A 88 4.29 -4.74 -12.59
C LEU A 88 4.47 -4.38 -14.05
N PRO A 89 3.48 -3.73 -14.71
CA PRO A 89 3.59 -3.35 -16.10
C PRO A 89 4.82 -2.46 -16.36
N GLY A 90 5.67 -2.86 -17.30
CA GLY A 90 6.84 -2.08 -17.70
C GLY A 90 7.99 -2.01 -16.70
N VAL A 91 7.88 -2.70 -15.55
CA VAL A 91 8.93 -2.68 -14.52
C VAL A 91 9.63 -4.04 -14.48
N PRO A 92 10.94 -4.12 -14.76
CA PRO A 92 11.69 -5.36 -14.64
C PRO A 92 11.75 -5.79 -13.18
N LEU A 93 11.59 -7.09 -12.93
CA LEU A 93 11.88 -7.67 -11.63
C LEU A 93 13.39 -7.66 -11.37
N ALA A 94 13.79 -7.43 -10.13
CA ALA A 94 15.19 -7.40 -9.76
C ALA A 94 15.85 -8.77 -9.98
N GLY A 95 16.90 -8.80 -10.79
CA GLY A 95 17.99 -9.75 -10.65
C GLY A 95 17.89 -11.11 -11.34
N GLU A 96 16.75 -11.58 -11.88
CA GLU A 96 16.68 -12.94 -12.44
C GLU A 96 15.97 -13.02 -13.78
N GLU A 97 16.70 -13.47 -14.82
CA GLU A 97 16.16 -13.76 -16.17
C GLU A 97 15.00 -14.77 -16.12
N ARG A 98 15.11 -15.78 -15.27
CA ARG A 98 14.09 -16.81 -15.06
C ARG A 98 12.73 -16.26 -14.60
N ILE A 99 12.72 -15.19 -13.80
CA ILE A 99 11.48 -14.56 -13.32
C ILE A 99 10.76 -13.82 -14.46
N ARG A 100 11.48 -13.37 -15.48
CA ARG A 100 10.87 -12.71 -16.67
C ARG A 100 9.98 -13.66 -17.45
N ASP A 101 10.39 -14.92 -17.59
CA ASP A 101 9.59 -15.93 -18.30
C ASP A 101 8.37 -16.35 -17.47
N GLU A 102 8.53 -16.48 -16.14
CA GLU A 102 7.42 -16.77 -15.24
C GLU A 102 6.44 -15.59 -15.13
N ALA A 103 6.90 -14.36 -15.33
CA ALA A 103 6.08 -13.15 -15.35
C ALA A 103 5.27 -12.98 -16.64
N ALA A 104 5.63 -13.69 -17.72
CA ALA A 104 4.90 -13.64 -18.97
C ALA A 104 3.43 -14.02 -18.77
N GLY A 105 2.52 -13.11 -19.09
CA GLY A 105 1.08 -13.29 -18.92
C GLY A 105 0.57 -13.14 -17.47
N VAL A 106 1.40 -12.69 -16.52
CA VAL A 106 0.95 -12.30 -15.18
C VAL A 106 0.60 -10.82 -15.17
N ASP A 107 -0.64 -10.50 -14.85
CA ASP A 107 -1.15 -9.15 -14.64
C ASP A 107 -1.69 -9.05 -13.21
N ASP A 108 -0.87 -8.51 -12.31
CA ASP A 108 -1.27 -8.36 -10.91
C ASP A 108 -2.19 -7.16 -10.67
N VAL A 109 -2.21 -6.17 -11.56
CA VAL A 109 -3.19 -5.07 -11.48
C VAL A 109 -4.58 -5.61 -11.80
N ALA A 110 -4.73 -6.33 -12.91
CA ALA A 110 -6.00 -6.94 -13.28
C ALA A 110 -6.43 -8.04 -12.28
N PHE A 111 -5.48 -8.79 -11.69
CA PHE A 111 -5.79 -9.71 -10.58
C PHE A 111 -6.38 -8.97 -9.37
N LEU A 112 -5.86 -7.82 -8.99
CA LEU A 112 -6.43 -7.04 -7.88
C LEU A 112 -7.85 -6.56 -8.19
N ALA A 113 -8.17 -6.22 -9.45
CA ALA A 113 -9.55 -5.92 -9.85
C ALA A 113 -10.47 -7.12 -9.65
N ALA A 114 -10.06 -8.30 -10.12
CA ALA A 114 -10.81 -9.55 -9.93
C ALA A 114 -10.95 -9.92 -8.43
N LEU A 115 -9.93 -9.63 -7.62
CA LEU A 115 -10.00 -9.82 -6.16
C LEU A 115 -11.06 -8.90 -5.53
N LEU A 116 -11.12 -7.63 -5.91
CA LEU A 116 -12.16 -6.71 -5.42
C LEU A 116 -13.55 -7.22 -5.76
N ASP A 117 -13.77 -7.66 -7.01
CA ASP A 117 -15.07 -8.20 -7.46
C ASP A 117 -15.42 -9.50 -6.70
N THR A 118 -14.44 -10.36 -6.43
CA THR A 118 -14.60 -11.57 -5.61
C THR A 118 -15.01 -11.22 -4.18
N LEU A 119 -14.36 -10.24 -3.57
CA LEU A 119 -14.66 -9.82 -2.19
C LEU A 119 -16.05 -9.17 -2.09
N ASP A 120 -16.49 -8.43 -3.11
CA ASP A 120 -17.87 -7.89 -3.19
C ASP A 120 -18.93 -9.02 -3.20
N GLY A 121 -18.63 -10.15 -3.83
CA GLY A 121 -19.49 -11.34 -3.79
C GLY A 121 -19.46 -12.12 -2.46
N MET A 122 -18.42 -11.91 -1.65
CA MET A 122 -18.23 -12.64 -0.37
C MET A 122 -18.77 -11.88 0.84
N LEU A 123 -18.79 -10.55 0.79
CA LEU A 123 -19.05 -9.67 1.93
C LEU A 123 -19.88 -8.46 1.49
N PRO A 124 -20.77 -7.93 2.36
CA PRO A 124 -21.42 -6.65 2.14
C PRO A 124 -20.40 -5.52 2.35
N LEU A 125 -19.68 -5.15 1.27
CA LEU A 125 -18.66 -4.10 1.29
C LEU A 125 -19.20 -2.76 0.84
N ASP A 126 -18.66 -1.67 1.42
CA ASP A 126 -18.95 -0.32 1.00
C ASP A 126 -18.04 0.08 -0.19
N PRO A 127 -18.59 0.27 -1.39
CA PRO A 127 -17.78 0.61 -2.56
C PRO A 127 -17.09 1.97 -2.45
N ALA A 128 -17.59 2.89 -1.61
CA ALA A 128 -17.00 4.20 -1.39
C ALA A 128 -15.85 4.18 -0.35
N ARG A 129 -15.62 3.05 0.32
CA ARG A 129 -14.61 2.92 1.38
C ARG A 129 -13.66 1.75 1.12
N ARG A 130 -13.06 1.73 -0.08
CA ARG A 130 -12.03 0.75 -0.46
C ARG A 130 -10.66 1.41 -0.45
N HIS A 131 -9.73 0.82 0.25
CA HIS A 131 -8.39 1.33 0.44
C HIS A 131 -7.35 0.30 0.02
N LEU A 132 -6.25 0.76 -0.59
CA LEU A 132 -5.06 -0.07 -0.81
C LEU A 132 -3.95 0.37 0.13
N SER A 133 -3.20 -0.60 0.62
CA SER A 133 -1.93 -0.38 1.31
C SER A 133 -0.87 -1.28 0.72
N GLY A 134 0.39 -0.90 0.84
CA GLY A 134 1.48 -1.79 0.50
C GLY A 134 2.84 -1.30 0.98
N PHE A 135 3.76 -2.25 1.08
CA PHE A 135 5.17 -1.99 1.38
C PHE A 135 6.05 -2.37 0.20
N SER A 136 7.06 -1.55 -0.13
CA SER A 136 8.07 -1.87 -1.15
C SER A 136 7.46 -2.25 -2.50
N GLY A 137 7.65 -3.49 -2.96
CA GLY A 137 7.02 -4.02 -4.18
C GLY A 137 5.50 -3.95 -4.15
N GLY A 138 4.87 -4.18 -2.98
CA GLY A 138 3.44 -4.00 -2.77
C GLY A 138 2.98 -2.54 -2.88
N ALA A 139 3.79 -1.59 -2.40
CA ALA A 139 3.50 -0.16 -2.56
C ALA A 139 3.57 0.28 -4.03
N ARG A 140 4.51 -0.27 -4.80
CA ARG A 140 4.55 -0.04 -6.26
C ARG A 140 3.32 -0.58 -6.96
N LEU A 141 2.90 -1.82 -6.62
CA LEU A 141 1.68 -2.37 -7.17
C LEU A 141 0.46 -1.53 -6.77
N ALA A 142 0.37 -1.08 -5.51
CA ALA A 142 -0.69 -0.18 -5.07
C ALA A 142 -0.74 1.11 -5.91
N SER A 143 0.42 1.67 -6.26
CA SER A 143 0.52 2.86 -7.12
C SER A 143 -0.02 2.61 -8.52
N HIS A 144 0.31 1.47 -9.15
CA HIS A 144 -0.20 1.09 -10.46
C HIS A 144 -1.72 0.79 -10.42
N ALA A 145 -2.16 0.04 -9.42
CA ALA A 145 -3.56 -0.29 -9.24
C ALA A 145 -4.41 0.95 -8.97
N ALA A 146 -3.88 1.94 -8.24
CA ALA A 146 -4.58 3.19 -7.96
C ALA A 146 -4.93 3.98 -9.23
N VAL A 147 -4.01 4.00 -10.19
CA VAL A 147 -4.28 4.63 -11.50
C VAL A 147 -5.33 3.85 -12.29
N ALA A 148 -5.19 2.51 -12.32
CA ALA A 148 -6.11 1.66 -13.07
C ALA A 148 -7.53 1.64 -12.48
N PHE A 149 -7.67 1.80 -11.15
CA PHE A 149 -8.95 1.71 -10.46
C PHE A 149 -9.64 3.06 -10.26
N GLY A 150 -8.88 4.16 -10.29
CA GLY A 150 -9.41 5.51 -10.22
C GLY A 150 -10.35 5.71 -9.02
N ASP A 151 -11.62 6.02 -9.31
CA ASP A 151 -12.67 6.32 -8.33
C ASP A 151 -13.21 5.08 -7.57
N ARG A 152 -12.82 3.87 -7.97
CA ARG A 152 -13.11 2.66 -7.17
C ARG A 152 -12.37 2.64 -5.83
N LEU A 153 -11.39 3.52 -5.62
CA LEU A 153 -10.60 3.62 -4.38
C LEU A 153 -10.87 4.92 -3.64
N ALA A 154 -11.11 4.81 -2.35
CA ALA A 154 -11.22 5.94 -1.44
C ALA A 154 -9.85 6.58 -1.13
N SER A 155 -8.81 5.75 -0.95
CA SER A 155 -7.44 6.21 -0.73
C SER A 155 -6.41 5.10 -0.88
N VAL A 156 -5.14 5.48 -0.95
CA VAL A 156 -3.98 4.58 -1.07
C VAL A 156 -2.90 4.97 -0.07
N ALA A 157 -2.24 3.97 0.53
CA ALA A 157 -1.07 4.16 1.38
C ALA A 157 0.13 3.38 0.81
N CYS A 158 1.23 4.08 0.52
CA CYS A 158 2.45 3.52 -0.04
C CYS A 158 3.63 3.71 0.91
N VAL A 159 4.16 2.62 1.48
CA VAL A 159 5.33 2.67 2.36
C VAL A 159 6.56 2.15 1.61
N GLY A 160 7.62 2.95 1.51
CA GLY A 160 8.89 2.58 0.89
C GLY A 160 8.80 2.20 -0.60
N GLY A 161 7.82 2.72 -1.36
CA GLY A 161 7.68 2.28 -2.75
C GLY A 161 6.70 3.07 -3.63
N VAL A 162 6.34 4.29 -3.28
CA VAL A 162 5.42 5.11 -4.09
C VAL A 162 5.99 5.38 -5.48
N ARG A 163 5.12 5.31 -6.47
CA ARG A 163 5.34 5.72 -7.87
C ARG A 163 4.08 6.40 -8.39
N ARG A 164 4.19 7.13 -9.48
CA ARG A 164 3.05 7.69 -10.19
C ARG A 164 3.09 7.22 -11.65
N PRO A 165 2.66 5.98 -11.93
CA PRO A 165 2.46 5.54 -13.31
C PRO A 165 1.33 6.33 -13.97
N GLY A 166 1.25 6.24 -15.30
CA GLY A 166 0.22 6.92 -16.08
C GLY A 166 0.62 8.31 -16.57
N GLY A 167 -0.27 8.92 -17.34
CA GLY A 167 -0.08 10.17 -18.03
C GLY A 167 -0.75 11.37 -17.36
N PRO A 168 -0.55 12.57 -17.94
CA PRO A 168 -1.31 13.74 -17.55
C PRO A 168 -2.81 13.51 -17.74
N GLY A 169 -3.61 13.89 -16.73
CA GLY A 169 -5.07 13.76 -16.79
C GLY A 169 -5.65 12.49 -16.18
N ASP A 170 -4.84 11.48 -15.87
CA ASP A 170 -5.30 10.33 -15.11
C ASP A 170 -5.66 10.75 -13.68
N ALA A 171 -6.90 10.50 -13.25
CA ALA A 171 -7.33 10.79 -11.89
C ALA A 171 -6.52 9.98 -10.87
N ALA A 172 -6.31 10.56 -9.69
CA ALA A 172 -5.62 9.89 -8.60
C ALA A 172 -6.43 9.97 -7.30
N PRO A 173 -6.57 8.85 -6.57
CA PRO A 173 -7.19 8.88 -5.24
C PRO A 173 -6.27 9.59 -4.22
N PRO A 174 -6.77 9.97 -3.04
CA PRO A 174 -5.96 10.40 -1.92
C PRO A 174 -4.81 9.45 -1.62
N LEU A 175 -3.62 10.00 -1.32
CA LEU A 175 -2.37 9.27 -1.11
C LEU A 175 -1.71 9.64 0.21
N LEU A 176 -1.33 8.62 1.00
CA LEU A 176 -0.30 8.73 2.02
C LEU A 176 0.95 7.98 1.55
N ALA A 177 2.05 8.67 1.34
CA ALA A 177 3.35 8.08 1.08
C ALA A 177 4.25 8.22 2.31
N VAL A 178 4.90 7.13 2.75
CA VAL A 178 5.90 7.14 3.82
C VAL A 178 7.20 6.60 3.27
N HIS A 179 8.32 7.33 3.44
CA HIS A 179 9.60 6.91 2.86
C HIS A 179 10.80 7.30 3.73
N GLY A 180 11.80 6.42 3.77
CA GLY A 180 13.05 6.66 4.45
C GLY A 180 14.04 7.45 3.60
N LEU A 181 14.72 8.44 4.20
CA LEU A 181 15.77 9.19 3.48
C LEU A 181 17.06 8.38 3.30
N ARG A 182 17.22 7.27 4.06
CA ARG A 182 18.35 6.34 3.97
C ARG A 182 18.02 5.04 3.23
N ASP A 183 16.87 5.00 2.55
CA ASP A 183 16.45 3.83 1.80
C ASP A 183 17.42 3.55 0.63
N ALA A 184 18.24 2.51 0.77
CA ALA A 184 19.20 2.08 -0.25
C ALA A 184 18.61 1.09 -1.25
N THR A 185 17.45 0.48 -0.93
CA THR A 185 16.75 -0.45 -1.80
C THR A 185 15.88 0.31 -2.82
N ASN A 186 15.15 1.30 -2.32
CA ASN A 186 14.28 2.17 -3.10
C ASN A 186 14.69 3.64 -2.86
N PRO A 187 15.76 4.12 -3.52
CA PRO A 187 16.36 5.40 -3.19
C PRO A 187 15.37 6.58 -3.25
N TYR A 188 15.30 7.35 -2.15
CA TYR A 188 14.40 8.51 -2.03
C TYR A 188 14.63 9.55 -3.15
N ARG A 189 15.89 9.72 -3.56
CA ARG A 189 16.30 10.67 -4.62
C ARG A 189 16.27 10.08 -6.02
N GLY A 190 15.76 8.83 -6.17
CA GLY A 190 15.88 8.09 -7.41
C GLY A 190 17.30 7.53 -7.63
N ALA A 191 17.47 6.77 -8.70
CA ALA A 191 18.73 6.19 -9.14
C ALA A 191 18.73 6.00 -10.66
N ALA A 192 19.89 5.72 -11.25
CA ALA A 192 20.01 5.33 -12.66
C ALA A 192 19.59 3.85 -12.87
N ASP A 193 18.43 3.48 -12.35
CA ASP A 193 17.80 2.17 -12.47
C ASP A 193 16.35 2.38 -12.93
N PRO A 194 15.88 1.73 -14.02
CA PRO A 194 14.52 1.90 -14.54
C PRO A 194 13.41 1.65 -13.50
N ARG A 195 13.72 0.97 -12.41
CA ARG A 195 12.76 0.75 -11.31
C ARG A 195 12.66 1.97 -10.37
N TRP A 196 13.68 2.84 -10.37
CA TRP A 196 13.84 3.95 -9.42
C TRP A 196 14.37 5.22 -10.10
N ASP A 197 14.06 5.41 -11.37
CA ASP A 197 14.47 6.53 -12.21
C ASP A 197 13.84 7.87 -11.81
N GLU A 198 12.83 7.84 -10.93
CA GLU A 198 12.12 9.02 -10.45
C GLU A 198 12.33 9.22 -8.93
N PRO A 199 12.69 10.43 -8.47
CA PRO A 199 12.67 10.77 -7.05
C PRO A 199 11.28 10.63 -6.43
N VAL A 200 11.21 10.19 -5.17
CA VAL A 200 9.95 10.04 -4.43
C VAL A 200 9.14 11.35 -4.36
N PRO A 201 9.75 12.53 -4.08
CA PRO A 201 9.03 13.80 -4.10
C PRO A 201 8.39 14.12 -5.45
N ASP A 202 9.05 13.80 -6.57
CA ASP A 202 8.56 14.09 -7.90
C ASP A 202 7.36 13.19 -8.25
N ALA A 203 7.43 11.90 -7.88
CA ALA A 203 6.29 10.98 -8.00
C ALA A 203 5.07 11.49 -7.20
N VAL A 204 5.29 11.99 -5.98
CA VAL A 204 4.20 12.53 -5.13
C VAL A 204 3.68 13.85 -5.68
N ALA A 205 4.53 14.73 -6.21
CA ALA A 205 4.09 15.98 -6.84
C ALA A 205 3.23 15.72 -8.08
N ARG A 206 3.60 14.75 -8.93
CA ARG A 206 2.76 14.31 -10.06
C ARG A 206 1.43 13.71 -9.58
N TRP A 207 1.45 12.98 -8.47
CA TRP A 207 0.23 12.46 -7.87
C TRP A 207 -0.68 13.59 -7.39
N ALA A 208 -0.11 14.59 -6.71
CA ALA A 208 -0.83 15.77 -6.24
C ALA A 208 -1.50 16.55 -7.39
N GLY A 209 -0.77 16.74 -8.51
CA GLY A 209 -1.34 17.33 -9.72
C GLY A 209 -2.53 16.55 -10.26
N ALA A 210 -2.43 15.21 -10.33
CA ALA A 210 -3.52 14.34 -10.78
C ALA A 210 -4.71 14.29 -9.79
N ALA A 211 -4.47 14.55 -8.51
CA ALA A 211 -5.52 14.68 -7.49
C ALA A 211 -6.12 16.10 -7.40
N GLY A 212 -5.72 17.02 -8.29
CA GLY A 212 -6.22 18.40 -8.31
C GLY A 212 -5.69 19.27 -7.16
N CYS A 213 -4.54 18.94 -6.61
CA CYS A 213 -3.91 19.71 -5.53
C CYS A 213 -3.01 20.82 -6.07
N ALA A 214 -2.70 21.79 -5.21
CA ALA A 214 -1.66 22.78 -5.45
C ALA A 214 -0.28 22.11 -5.62
N ALA A 215 0.55 22.65 -6.51
CA ALA A 215 1.88 22.11 -6.80
C ALA A 215 2.79 22.15 -5.57
N GLU A 216 2.79 23.28 -4.84
CA GLU A 216 3.64 23.46 -3.66
C GLU A 216 2.97 22.86 -2.41
N PRO A 217 3.63 21.91 -1.72
CA PRO A 217 3.13 21.38 -0.46
C PRO A 217 3.39 22.31 0.72
N VAL A 218 2.56 22.22 1.74
CA VAL A 218 2.89 22.73 3.07
C VAL A 218 3.88 21.76 3.71
N ARG A 219 5.06 22.27 4.07
CA ARG A 219 6.12 21.51 4.74
C ARG A 219 6.05 21.72 6.24
N THR A 220 6.03 20.64 7.02
CA THR A 220 6.02 20.67 8.49
C THR A 220 6.99 19.61 9.04
N GLU A 221 7.73 19.92 10.07
CA GLU A 221 8.44 18.92 10.87
C GLU A 221 7.49 18.48 12.00
N SER A 222 6.93 17.25 11.88
CA SER A 222 5.94 16.73 12.81
C SER A 222 6.56 16.07 14.05
N ALA A 223 7.83 15.63 13.94
CA ALA A 223 8.67 15.14 15.02
C ALA A 223 10.15 15.29 14.63
N PRO A 224 11.11 15.16 15.55
CA PRO A 224 12.54 15.22 15.21
C PRO A 224 12.90 14.22 14.10
N GLY A 225 13.36 14.73 12.95
CA GLY A 225 13.72 13.93 11.79
C GLY A 225 12.54 13.37 10.99
N VAL A 226 11.31 13.84 11.23
CA VAL A 226 10.12 13.49 10.44
C VAL A 226 9.58 14.74 9.77
N THR A 227 9.71 14.83 8.45
CA THR A 227 9.16 15.92 7.65
C THR A 227 7.93 15.44 6.88
N GLU A 228 6.83 16.19 6.99
CA GLU A 228 5.62 15.98 6.22
C GLU A 228 5.46 17.05 5.14
N PHE A 229 5.09 16.61 3.95
CA PHE A 229 4.73 17.45 2.82
C PHE A 229 3.26 17.18 2.48
N ARG A 230 2.40 18.18 2.61
CA ARG A 230 0.95 18.06 2.46
C ARG A 230 0.47 18.95 1.33
N HIS A 231 -0.05 18.35 0.26
CA HIS A 231 -0.62 19.07 -0.86
C HIS A 231 -2.11 19.31 -0.64
N ARG A 232 -2.54 20.57 -0.81
CA ARG A 232 -3.92 21.01 -0.59
C ARG A 232 -4.71 21.05 -1.89
N ASP A 233 -5.95 20.56 -1.84
CA ASP A 233 -6.92 20.75 -2.91
C ASP A 233 -7.61 22.14 -2.79
N ALA A 234 -8.48 22.46 -3.77
CA ALA A 234 -9.21 23.74 -3.79
C ALA A 234 -10.17 23.92 -2.59
N ALA A 235 -10.57 22.84 -1.92
CA ALA A 235 -11.38 22.89 -0.71
C ALA A 235 -10.54 22.99 0.58
N GLY A 236 -9.21 23.09 0.45
CA GLY A 236 -8.28 23.17 1.59
C GLY A 236 -8.02 21.84 2.29
N ARG A 237 -8.52 20.72 1.76
CA ARG A 237 -8.19 19.36 2.26
C ARG A 237 -6.78 18.99 1.82
N GLU A 238 -6.17 18.05 2.52
CA GLU A 238 -4.79 17.59 2.27
C GLU A 238 -4.78 16.11 1.80
N PRO A 239 -5.33 15.80 0.59
CA PRO A 239 -5.50 14.43 0.14
C PRO A 239 -4.19 13.76 -0.25
N VAL A 240 -3.11 14.49 -0.51
CA VAL A 240 -1.82 13.91 -0.87
C VAL A 240 -0.77 14.32 0.14
N ARG A 241 -0.17 13.33 0.79
CA ARG A 241 0.81 13.50 1.87
C ARG A 241 2.04 12.64 1.63
N LEU A 242 3.22 13.24 1.81
CA LEU A 242 4.49 12.54 1.87
C LEU A 242 5.11 12.73 3.25
N VAL A 243 5.46 11.63 3.90
CA VAL A 243 6.21 11.60 5.16
C VAL A 243 7.60 11.09 4.87
N ALA A 244 8.60 11.94 5.08
CA ALA A 244 10.02 11.64 4.92
C ALA A 244 10.66 11.47 6.30
N VAL A 245 11.21 10.27 6.57
CA VAL A 245 11.81 9.93 7.86
C VAL A 245 13.33 9.85 7.72
N ALA A 246 14.05 10.75 8.38
CA ALA A 246 15.49 10.95 8.18
C ALA A 246 16.36 9.74 8.56
N SER A 247 16.00 9.03 9.65
CA SER A 247 16.74 7.86 10.14
C SER A 247 16.35 6.55 9.46
N LEU A 248 15.22 6.51 8.73
CA LEU A 248 14.66 5.30 8.16
C LEU A 248 15.38 4.88 6.89
N GLY A 249 15.72 3.59 6.79
CA GLY A 249 16.12 2.90 5.57
C GLY A 249 14.92 2.27 4.86
N HIS A 250 15.11 1.04 4.33
CA HIS A 250 14.05 0.28 3.66
C HIS A 250 13.25 -0.54 4.67
N ALA A 251 12.34 0.09 5.40
CA ALA A 251 11.55 -0.56 6.44
C ALA A 251 10.15 0.07 6.57
N TRP A 252 9.26 -0.65 7.25
CA TRP A 252 7.98 -0.14 7.73
C TRP A 252 8.22 0.51 9.10
N PRO A 253 8.19 1.83 9.24
CA PRO A 253 8.57 2.47 10.50
C PRO A 253 7.56 2.23 11.61
N GLY A 254 8.05 2.10 12.85
CA GLY A 254 7.24 1.90 14.04
C GLY A 254 6.70 0.48 14.22
N THR A 255 7.08 -0.49 13.37
CA THR A 255 6.67 -1.89 13.57
C THR A 255 7.70 -2.66 14.38
N PRO A 256 7.26 -3.49 15.36
CA PRO A 256 8.14 -4.42 16.07
C PRO A 256 8.48 -5.68 15.25
N ASP A 257 7.85 -5.90 14.09
CA ASP A 257 8.08 -7.09 13.27
C ASP A 257 9.47 -7.02 12.59
N PRO A 258 10.38 -7.98 12.83
CA PRO A 258 11.74 -7.92 12.31
C PRO A 258 11.82 -8.03 10.78
N LEU A 259 10.81 -8.60 10.12
CA LEU A 259 10.81 -8.76 8.66
C LEU A 259 10.47 -7.46 7.92
N LEU A 260 9.63 -6.60 8.52
CA LEU A 260 9.27 -5.32 7.94
C LEU A 260 9.94 -4.13 8.63
N GLY A 261 10.34 -4.29 9.90
CA GLY A 261 10.86 -3.21 10.73
C GLY A 261 12.31 -2.84 10.48
N GLY A 262 13.10 -3.69 9.80
CA GLY A 262 14.51 -3.41 9.51
C GLY A 262 15.39 -3.21 10.75
N HIS A 263 14.98 -3.67 11.92
CA HIS A 263 15.74 -3.46 13.17
C HIS A 263 17.05 -4.27 13.19
N ALA A 264 17.10 -5.40 12.48
CA ALA A 264 18.27 -6.27 12.45
C ALA A 264 19.43 -5.69 11.64
N ASP A 265 19.15 -4.91 10.61
CA ASP A 265 20.14 -4.28 9.72
C ASP A 265 20.30 -2.77 9.95
N GLY A 266 19.61 -2.22 10.97
CA GLY A 266 19.64 -0.81 11.31
C GLY A 266 18.86 0.09 10.34
N SER A 267 18.06 -0.48 9.44
CA SER A 267 17.22 0.29 8.50
C SER A 267 15.90 0.77 9.12
N GLY A 268 15.53 0.27 10.30
CA GLY A 268 14.31 0.61 11.02
C GLY A 268 14.36 1.99 11.69
N SER A 269 13.19 2.48 12.07
CA SER A 269 13.03 3.72 12.84
C SER A 269 11.73 3.71 13.62
N ASP A 270 11.79 4.08 14.88
CA ASP A 270 10.64 4.30 15.76
C ASP A 270 10.20 5.77 15.80
N ALA A 271 10.84 6.65 14.99
CA ALA A 271 10.49 8.07 14.94
C ALA A 271 9.09 8.33 14.34
N TYR A 272 8.50 7.33 13.67
CA TYR A 272 7.19 7.44 13.04
C TYR A 272 6.44 6.11 13.10
N ASP A 273 5.16 6.13 13.43
CA ASP A 273 4.27 4.95 13.37
C ASP A 273 3.44 4.96 12.08
N ALA A 274 3.95 4.29 11.05
CA ALA A 274 3.25 4.18 9.77
C ALA A 274 1.91 3.44 9.90
N SER A 275 1.80 2.46 10.79
CA SER A 275 0.56 1.71 10.99
C SER A 275 -0.55 2.61 11.52
N ALA A 276 -0.26 3.45 12.52
CA ALA A 276 -1.21 4.42 13.06
C ALA A 276 -1.59 5.47 12.00
N ALA A 277 -0.60 5.98 11.26
CA ALA A 277 -0.82 6.98 10.22
C ALA A 277 -1.71 6.45 9.08
N VAL A 278 -1.47 5.23 8.60
CA VAL A 278 -2.27 4.59 7.54
C VAL A 278 -3.72 4.38 8.03
N ARG A 279 -3.91 3.88 9.25
CA ARG A 279 -5.25 3.72 9.84
C ARG A 279 -5.99 5.05 9.94
N GLY A 280 -5.32 6.09 10.42
CA GLY A 280 -5.89 7.45 10.51
C GLY A 280 -6.27 8.00 9.14
N PHE A 281 -5.40 7.86 8.16
CA PHE A 281 -5.63 8.30 6.79
C PHE A 281 -6.83 7.59 6.14
N PHE A 282 -6.96 6.28 6.31
CA PHE A 282 -8.11 5.54 5.80
C PHE A 282 -9.43 5.96 6.47
N GLY A 283 -9.39 6.27 7.78
CA GLY A 283 -10.55 6.81 8.49
C GLY A 283 -10.98 8.19 7.98
N GLU A 284 -10.01 9.06 7.63
CA GLU A 284 -10.26 10.41 7.10
C GLU A 284 -10.90 10.38 5.71
N PHE A 285 -10.40 9.51 4.81
CA PHE A 285 -10.89 9.40 3.43
C PHE A 285 -11.90 8.27 3.21
N GLY A 286 -12.42 7.68 4.29
CA GLY A 286 -13.45 6.64 4.26
C GLY A 286 -14.89 7.16 4.36
N GLY A 287 -15.13 8.46 4.29
CA GLY A 287 -16.46 9.07 4.22
C GLY A 287 -16.89 9.31 2.78
N ALA A 288 -18.20 9.39 2.53
CA ALA A 288 -18.75 9.70 1.22
C ALA A 288 -18.03 10.92 0.61
N ARG A 289 -17.54 10.79 -0.63
CA ARG A 289 -17.13 11.96 -1.42
C ARG A 289 -18.34 12.90 -1.44
N ALA A 290 -18.20 14.12 -0.93
CA ALA A 290 -19.17 15.15 -1.16
C ALA A 290 -19.32 15.30 -2.68
N ALA A 291 -20.54 15.12 -3.16
CA ALA A 291 -20.91 15.25 -4.57
C ALA A 291 -20.67 16.68 -5.07
#